data_cdf06f33b5ba7923c04df7690e93599e
#
_entry.id   cdf06f33b5ba7923c04df7690e93599e
#
_cell.length_a   1.000
_cell.length_b   1.000
_cell.length_c   1.000
_cell.angle_alpha   90.00
_cell.angle_beta   90.00
_cell.angle_gamma   90.00
#
_symmetry.space_group_name_H-M   'P 1'
#
loop_
_entity.id
_entity.type
_entity.pdbx_description
1 polymer ?
#
loop_
_entity_poly.entity_id
_entity_poly.type
_entity_poly.pdbx_seq_one_letter_code
_entity_poly.pdbx_strand_id
1 'polypeptide(L)'
;MYKHSVVCSHPSCSEPAGYKVAALWSDGPFSELKTYGFACSRHLATVFQEAEGRRLDYPLGPGEASEEIAIYRFEVGMRERRAQRLRGLEAECRI
;
A
#
# COMPACT_ATOMS: atom_id res chain seq x y z
N MET A 1 -17.61 -12.39 19.19
CA MET A 1 -16.90 -12.61 17.95
C MET A 1 -15.65 -11.76 17.85
N TYR A 2 -14.58 -12.39 17.48
CA TYR A 2 -13.31 -11.71 17.38
C TYR A 2 -13.16 -10.98 16.04
N LYS A 3 -12.75 -9.72 16.08
CA LYS A 3 -12.50 -8.97 14.88
C LYS A 3 -11.06 -8.50 14.86
N HIS A 4 -10.41 -8.70 13.73
CA HIS A 4 -9.09 -8.12 13.53
C HIS A 4 -9.25 -6.67 13.08
N SER A 5 -8.51 -5.80 13.74
CA SER A 5 -8.40 -4.42 13.30
C SER A 5 -7.03 -4.23 12.68
N VAL A 6 -6.99 -3.60 11.52
CA VAL A 6 -5.73 -3.19 10.91
C VAL A 6 -5.55 -1.72 11.22
N VAL A 7 -4.46 -1.41 11.89
CA VAL A 7 -4.17 -0.02 12.27
C VAL A 7 -3.10 0.56 11.38
N CYS A 8 -3.01 1.89 11.41
CA CYS A 8 -2.00 2.62 10.65
C CYS A 8 -0.59 2.13 10.98
N SER A 9 0.24 2.00 9.96
CA SER A 9 1.61 1.51 10.10
C SER A 9 2.56 2.53 10.72
N HIS A 10 2.14 3.79 10.83
CA HIS A 10 2.99 4.82 11.42
C HIS A 10 3.26 4.50 12.89
N PRO A 11 4.52 4.60 13.34
CA PRO A 11 4.84 4.33 14.75
C PRO A 11 4.01 5.20 15.69
N SER A 12 3.56 4.60 16.77
CA SER A 12 2.74 5.26 17.80
C SER A 12 1.33 5.63 17.34
N CYS A 13 0.92 5.24 16.13
CA CYS A 13 -0.44 5.49 15.67
C CYS A 13 -1.28 4.23 15.88
N SER A 14 -2.43 4.38 16.52
CA SER A 14 -3.35 3.27 16.74
C SER A 14 -4.69 3.48 16.02
N GLU A 15 -4.75 4.47 15.12
CA GLU A 15 -5.98 4.73 14.37
C GLU A 15 -6.24 3.62 13.35
N PRO A 16 -7.50 3.29 13.13
CA PRO A 16 -7.83 2.30 12.09
C PRO A 16 -7.32 2.77 10.73
N ALA A 17 -6.79 1.84 9.95
CA ALA A 17 -6.33 2.15 8.61
C ALA A 17 -7.51 2.25 7.66
N GLY A 18 -7.52 3.29 6.85
CA GLY A 18 -8.51 3.46 5.79
C GLY A 18 -7.92 3.30 4.41
N TYR A 19 -6.60 3.10 4.33
CA TYR A 19 -5.89 3.00 3.06
C TYR A 19 -4.83 1.92 3.13
N LYS A 20 -4.63 1.27 1.97
CA LYS A 20 -3.57 0.28 1.78
C LYS A 20 -2.60 0.83 0.75
N VAL A 21 -1.33 0.82 1.08
CA VAL A 21 -0.27 1.31 0.19
C VAL A 21 0.46 0.10 -0.35
N ALA A 22 0.43 -0.09 -1.66
CA ALA A 22 0.91 -1.32 -2.28
C ALA A 22 1.39 -1.06 -3.70
N ALA A 23 2.12 -2.02 -4.25
CA ALA A 23 2.58 -1.97 -5.63
C ALA A 23 2.42 -3.32 -6.28
N LEU A 24 2.07 -3.32 -7.55
CA LEU A 24 1.96 -4.56 -8.32
C LEU A 24 3.36 -5.04 -8.69
N TRP A 25 3.66 -6.27 -8.30
CA TRP A 25 4.92 -6.94 -8.60
C TRP A 25 4.63 -8.09 -9.57
N SER A 26 5.54 -8.34 -10.48
CA SER A 26 5.41 -9.47 -11.39
C SER A 26 6.76 -10.07 -11.71
N ASP A 27 6.75 -11.36 -12.08
CA ASP A 27 7.95 -12.07 -12.50
C ASP A 27 7.77 -12.70 -13.88
N GLY A 28 6.84 -12.18 -14.66
CA GLY A 28 6.48 -12.70 -15.96
C GLY A 28 5.11 -13.35 -15.90
N PRO A 29 5.01 -14.66 -15.65
CA PRO A 29 3.71 -15.33 -15.62
C PRO A 29 2.89 -15.04 -14.37
N PHE A 30 3.53 -14.63 -13.29
CA PHE A 30 2.83 -14.35 -12.02
C PHE A 30 2.90 -12.89 -11.68
N SER A 31 1.82 -12.39 -11.07
CA SER A 31 1.81 -11.04 -10.53
C SER A 31 1.05 -11.06 -9.21
N GLU A 32 1.44 -10.17 -8.31
CA GLU A 32 0.75 -10.03 -7.03
C GLU A 32 0.83 -8.59 -6.56
N LEU A 33 -0.12 -8.21 -5.74
CA LEU A 33 -0.13 -6.89 -5.13
C LEU A 33 0.64 -6.96 -3.82
N LYS A 34 1.81 -6.34 -3.82
CA LYS A 34 2.68 -6.36 -2.65
C LYS A 34 2.35 -5.19 -1.74
N THR A 35 1.92 -5.50 -0.52
CA THR A 35 1.54 -4.47 0.44
C THR A 35 2.76 -3.93 1.14
N TYR A 36 2.92 -2.61 1.13
CA TYR A 36 4.02 -1.93 1.82
C TYR A 36 3.60 -1.31 3.13
N GLY A 37 2.31 -1.03 3.31
CA GLY A 37 1.84 -0.50 4.56
C GLY A 37 0.35 -0.17 4.53
N PHE A 38 -0.15 0.19 5.71
CA PHE A 38 -1.53 0.64 5.89
C PHE A 38 -1.50 2.02 6.52
N ALA A 39 -2.47 2.85 6.22
CA ALA A 39 -2.45 4.23 6.70
C ALA A 39 -3.82 4.74 7.05
N CYS A 40 -3.88 5.56 8.10
CA CYS A 40 -5.03 6.43 8.34
C CYS A 40 -4.86 7.68 7.47
N SER A 41 -5.90 8.51 7.40
CA SER A 41 -5.83 9.70 6.57
C SER A 41 -4.75 10.68 6.99
N ARG A 42 -4.47 10.74 8.30
CA ARG A 42 -3.47 11.66 8.83
C ARG A 42 -2.05 11.31 8.41
N HIS A 43 -1.74 10.00 8.31
CA HIS A 43 -0.37 9.55 8.03
C HIS A 43 -0.19 8.98 6.63
N LEU A 44 -1.19 9.14 5.78
CA LEU A 44 -1.16 8.57 4.43
C LEU A 44 0.07 9.02 3.64
N ALA A 45 0.36 10.32 3.65
CA ALA A 45 1.50 10.84 2.89
C ALA A 45 2.81 10.26 3.40
N THR A 46 2.98 10.17 4.73
CA THR A 46 4.19 9.62 5.33
C THR A 46 4.38 8.15 4.97
N VAL A 47 3.31 7.36 5.12
CA VAL A 47 3.37 5.93 4.81
C VAL A 47 3.65 5.73 3.32
N PHE A 48 3.04 6.54 2.47
CA PHE A 48 3.24 6.48 1.03
C PHE A 48 4.71 6.75 0.66
N GLN A 49 5.28 7.81 1.22
CA GLN A 49 6.67 8.19 0.92
C GLN A 49 7.66 7.13 1.41
N GLU A 50 7.41 6.56 2.57
CA GLU A 50 8.24 5.49 3.09
C GLU A 50 8.14 4.25 2.20
N ALA A 51 6.94 3.96 1.70
CA ALA A 51 6.74 2.82 0.80
C ALA A 51 7.49 3.03 -0.51
N GLU A 52 7.49 4.24 -1.03
CA GLU A 52 8.25 4.53 -2.26
C GLU A 52 9.72 4.28 -2.06
N GLY A 53 10.27 4.70 -0.92
CA GLY A 53 11.68 4.44 -0.61
C GLY A 53 11.99 2.96 -0.53
N ARG A 54 11.14 2.20 0.14
CA ARG A 54 11.34 0.75 0.26
C ARG A 54 11.25 0.05 -1.10
N ARG A 55 10.33 0.48 -1.96
CA ARG A 55 10.20 -0.11 -3.29
C ARG A 55 11.46 0.11 -4.10
N LEU A 56 12.02 1.32 -4.04
CA LEU A 56 13.24 1.63 -4.77
C LEU A 56 14.44 0.86 -4.26
N ASP A 57 14.45 0.54 -2.96
CA ASP A 57 15.53 -0.21 -2.34
C ASP A 57 15.38 -1.73 -2.52
N TYR A 58 14.23 -2.19 -2.99
CA TYR A 58 13.96 -3.61 -3.13
C TYR A 58 14.68 -4.15 -4.38
N PRO A 59 15.60 -5.10 -4.20
CA PRO A 59 16.32 -5.64 -5.35
C PRO A 59 15.43 -6.54 -6.19
N LEU A 60 15.32 -6.23 -7.47
CA LEU A 60 14.58 -7.05 -8.41
C LEU A 60 15.54 -8.00 -9.11
N GLY A 61 15.15 -9.27 -9.22
CA GLY A 61 15.89 -10.25 -9.97
C GLY A 61 15.55 -10.20 -11.45
N PRO A 62 16.22 -11.03 -12.26
CA PRO A 62 15.93 -11.10 -13.70
C PRO A 62 14.47 -11.49 -13.94
N GLY A 63 13.81 -10.75 -14.81
CA GLY A 63 12.42 -11.01 -15.14
C GLY A 63 11.40 -10.46 -14.15
N GLU A 64 11.85 -9.87 -13.05
CA GLU A 64 10.95 -9.24 -12.09
C GLU A 64 10.74 -7.78 -12.42
N ALA A 65 9.52 -7.30 -12.14
CA ALA A 65 9.18 -5.90 -12.32
C ALA A 65 8.25 -5.46 -11.20
N SER A 66 8.35 -4.21 -10.81
CA SER A 66 7.46 -3.62 -9.82
C SER A 66 6.93 -2.31 -10.36
N GLU A 67 5.61 -2.15 -10.33
CA GLU A 67 5.00 -0.89 -10.70
C GLU A 67 5.17 0.11 -9.57
N GLU A 68 4.78 1.36 -9.84
CA GLU A 68 4.87 2.40 -8.83
C GLU A 68 3.94 2.13 -7.66
N ILE A 69 4.25 2.75 -6.53
CA ILE A 69 3.41 2.62 -5.34
C ILE A 69 2.04 3.25 -5.61
N ALA A 70 1.01 2.54 -5.21
CA ALA A 70 -0.38 2.96 -5.38
C ALA A 70 -1.09 2.99 -4.03
N ILE A 71 -2.17 3.75 -3.96
CA ILE A 71 -3.02 3.85 -2.78
C ILE A 71 -4.37 3.23 -3.10
N TYR A 72 -4.82 2.35 -2.23
CA TYR A 72 -6.12 1.69 -2.36
C TYR A 72 -6.97 1.97 -1.14
N ARG A 73 -8.28 2.12 -1.36
CA ARG A 73 -9.21 2.17 -0.23
C ARG A 73 -9.15 0.83 0.50
N PHE A 74 -9.13 0.89 1.82
CA PHE A 74 -9.03 -0.32 2.62
C PHE A 74 -10.15 -0.41 3.65
N GLU A 75 -10.77 -1.58 3.71
CA GLU A 75 -11.72 -1.94 4.75
C GLU A 75 -11.44 -3.37 5.15
N VAL A 76 -11.55 -3.68 6.45
CA VAL A 76 -11.33 -5.03 6.94
C VAL A 76 -12.31 -5.99 6.24
N GLY A 77 -11.77 -7.07 5.70
CA GLY A 77 -12.57 -8.07 4.99
C GLY A 77 -12.75 -7.79 3.51
N MET A 78 -12.28 -6.66 3.01
CA MET A 78 -12.40 -6.34 1.59
C MET A 78 -11.43 -7.18 0.76
N ARG A 79 -11.92 -7.70 -0.35
CA ARG A 79 -11.09 -8.50 -1.26
C ARG A 79 -10.27 -7.59 -2.17
N GLU A 80 -9.04 -7.98 -2.47
CA GLU A 80 -8.14 -7.20 -3.30
C GLU A 80 -8.74 -6.86 -4.66
N ARG A 81 -9.42 -7.80 -5.29
CA ARG A 81 -9.98 -7.55 -6.62
C ARG A 81 -11.07 -6.47 -6.63
N ARG A 82 -11.55 -6.10 -5.44
CA ARG A 82 -12.52 -5.02 -5.30
C ARG A 82 -11.89 -3.75 -4.76
N ALA A 83 -10.59 -3.78 -4.55
CA ALA A 83 -9.88 -2.63 -4.04
C ALA A 83 -9.94 -1.49 -5.06
N GLN A 84 -10.31 -0.32 -4.59
CA GLN A 84 -10.39 0.86 -5.42
C GLN A 84 -9.09 1.63 -5.33
N ARG A 85 -8.41 1.80 -6.46
CA ARG A 85 -7.19 2.59 -6.51
C ARG A 85 -7.55 4.08 -6.51
N LEU A 86 -6.85 4.84 -5.69
CA LEU A 86 -7.14 6.25 -5.45
C LEU A 86 -6.03 7.12 -6.04
N ARG A 87 -6.04 7.27 -7.38
CA ARG A 87 -4.97 7.97 -8.10
C ARG A 87 -4.83 9.44 -7.72
N GLY A 88 -5.93 10.10 -7.38
CA GLY A 88 -5.89 11.48 -6.94
C GLY A 88 -5.08 11.67 -5.66
N LEU A 89 -5.27 10.77 -4.70
CA LEU A 89 -4.50 10.82 -3.46
C LEU A 89 -3.03 10.53 -3.70
N GLU A 90 -2.72 9.62 -4.63
CA GLU A 90 -1.33 9.33 -4.99
C GLU A 90 -0.64 10.59 -5.49
N ALA A 91 -1.31 11.33 -6.35
CA ALA A 91 -0.75 12.57 -6.89
C ALA A 91 -0.49 13.60 -5.78
N GLU A 92 -1.42 13.72 -4.83
CA GLU A 92 -1.25 14.63 -3.70
C GLU A 92 -0.06 14.24 -2.84
N CYS A 93 0.15 12.95 -2.63
CA CYS A 93 1.23 12.47 -1.78
C CYS A 93 2.61 12.59 -2.43
N ARG A 94 2.66 12.73 -3.75
CA ARG A 94 3.93 12.84 -4.49
C ARG A 94 4.48 14.25 -4.57
N ILE A 95 3.75 15.21 -4.10
CA ILE A 95 4.17 16.61 -4.16
C ILE A 95 5.28 16.91 -3.14
#